data_9b58dd4c9f1175ba5b031b67792ba6f6
#
_entry.id   9b58dd4c9f1175ba5b031b67792ba6f6
#
_cell.length_a   1.000
_cell.length_b   1.000
_cell.length_c   1.000
_cell.angle_alpha   90.00
_cell.angle_beta   90.00
_cell.angle_gamma   90.00
#
_symmetry.space_group_name_H-M   'P 1'
#
loop_
_entity.id
_entity.type
_entity.pdbx_description
1 polymer ?
#
loop_
_entity_poly.entity_id
_entity_poly.type
_entity_poly.pdbx_seq_one_letter_code
_entity_poly.pdbx_strand_id
1 'polypeptide(L)'
;DEQISETNKILFRIPNDFSQIDNLILTYDGQNLFDSSTSHFGTIFDLENILQTMENELEKNFLIIGITSNKKRHIQYNPYPKENEINHAETHIKNIVLNFLPSVLNHLNVNFENTNQIVAGASMGGLMSIKTSILFPQFRNIISLSPAFWFGYPKVLNDVINLSNESSTYLYTGKKAVSYTHLRAHETCG
;
A
#
# COMPACT_ATOMS: atom_id res chain seq x y z
N ASP A 1 -5.70 8.62 29.99
CA ASP A 1 -6.01 8.43 28.54
C ASP A 1 -5.26 9.47 27.74
N GLU A 2 -3.98 9.22 27.46
CA GLU A 2 -3.24 10.01 26.47
C GLU A 2 -3.77 9.66 25.08
N GLN A 3 -4.73 10.41 24.60
CA GLN A 3 -5.05 10.48 23.18
C GLN A 3 -3.87 11.15 22.48
N ILE A 4 -2.85 10.36 22.13
CA ILE A 4 -1.87 10.79 21.17
C ILE A 4 -2.54 10.71 19.81
N SER A 5 -3.13 11.82 19.39
CA SER A 5 -3.57 12.07 18.02
C SER A 5 -2.32 12.15 17.12
N GLU A 6 -1.73 11.01 16.82
CA GLU A 6 -0.69 10.94 15.81
C GLU A 6 -1.36 10.96 14.44
N THR A 7 -1.39 12.14 13.84
CA THR A 7 -1.93 12.35 12.51
C THR A 7 -1.02 11.69 11.47
N ASN A 8 -1.57 10.81 10.66
CA ASN A 8 -0.91 10.38 9.45
C ASN A 8 -0.75 11.59 8.52
N LYS A 9 0.42 11.74 7.94
CA LYS A 9 0.66 12.71 6.86
C LYS A 9 0.34 12.06 5.53
N ILE A 10 0.05 12.90 4.55
CA ILE A 10 -0.19 12.48 3.19
C ILE A 10 0.80 13.18 2.31
N LEU A 11 1.43 12.41 1.47
CA LEU A 11 2.43 12.88 0.54
C LEU A 11 1.92 12.63 -0.88
N PHE A 12 2.11 13.60 -1.75
CA PHE A 12 1.67 13.52 -3.14
C PHE A 12 2.85 13.64 -4.07
N ARG A 13 2.80 12.86 -5.13
CA ARG A 13 3.54 13.14 -6.35
C ARG A 13 2.53 13.38 -7.45
N ILE A 14 2.57 14.58 -8.00
CA ILE A 14 1.72 15.02 -9.10
C ILE A 14 2.56 14.99 -10.37
N PRO A 15 2.08 14.39 -11.49
CA PRO A 15 2.83 14.38 -12.75
C PRO A 15 2.97 15.78 -13.33
N ASN A 16 3.94 15.96 -14.23
CA ASN A 16 4.15 17.23 -14.91
C ASN A 16 2.96 17.65 -15.77
N ASP A 17 2.35 16.68 -16.45
CA ASP A 17 1.07 16.88 -17.13
C ASP A 17 -0.07 16.35 -16.25
N PHE A 18 -0.80 17.28 -15.66
CA PHE A 18 -1.93 16.99 -14.78
C PHE A 18 -3.28 17.12 -15.50
N SER A 19 -3.28 17.30 -16.81
CA SER A 19 -4.51 17.43 -17.61
C SER A 19 -5.35 16.15 -17.60
N GLN A 20 -4.68 15.00 -17.50
CA GLN A 20 -5.30 13.69 -17.38
C GLN A 20 -4.45 12.81 -16.47
N ILE A 21 -5.07 12.13 -15.52
CA ILE A 21 -4.44 11.10 -14.70
C ILE A 21 -4.89 9.73 -15.19
N ASP A 22 -3.95 8.94 -15.72
CA ASP A 22 -4.22 7.57 -16.18
C ASP A 22 -4.14 6.55 -15.04
N ASN A 23 -3.20 6.75 -14.12
CA ASN A 23 -2.91 5.82 -13.04
C ASN A 23 -2.90 6.53 -11.69
N LEU A 24 -3.64 5.97 -10.74
CA LEU A 24 -3.64 6.38 -9.35
C LEU A 24 -2.95 5.31 -8.51
N ILE A 25 -1.87 5.66 -7.83
CA ILE A 25 -1.15 4.78 -6.93
C ILE A 25 -1.39 5.22 -5.49
N LEU A 26 -2.19 4.46 -4.75
CA LEU A 26 -2.30 4.57 -3.30
C LEU A 26 -1.19 3.73 -2.66
N THR A 27 -0.32 4.34 -1.85
CA THR A 27 0.77 3.60 -1.23
C THR A 27 0.82 3.78 0.28
N TYR A 28 1.07 2.69 0.98
CA TYR A 28 1.34 2.66 2.41
C TYR A 28 2.80 2.96 2.70
N ASP A 29 3.09 3.46 3.92
CA ASP A 29 4.41 3.91 4.33
C ASP A 29 4.96 5.06 3.46
N GLY A 30 4.13 6.05 3.18
CA GLY A 30 4.45 7.20 2.34
C GLY A 30 5.72 7.95 2.73
N GLN A 31 6.14 7.88 4.01
CA GLN A 31 7.40 8.46 4.49
C GLN A 31 8.64 7.89 3.81
N ASN A 32 8.54 6.71 3.17
CA ASN A 32 9.66 6.05 2.50
C ASN A 32 9.76 6.39 1.00
N LEU A 33 8.92 7.27 0.48
CA LEU A 33 8.78 7.46 -0.97
C LEU A 33 9.77 8.47 -1.54
N PHE A 34 9.89 9.64 -0.91
CA PHE A 34 10.46 10.83 -1.56
C PHE A 34 11.66 11.43 -0.84
N ASP A 35 11.78 11.24 0.47
CA ASP A 35 12.82 11.88 1.28
C ASP A 35 13.50 10.85 2.20
N SER A 36 14.80 10.67 2.02
CA SER A 36 15.60 9.75 2.82
C SER A 36 15.66 10.16 4.30
N SER A 37 15.49 11.44 4.62
CA SER A 37 15.48 11.92 6.01
C SER A 37 14.23 11.51 6.77
N THR A 38 13.11 11.27 6.07
CA THR A 38 11.86 10.80 6.65
C THR A 38 11.71 9.29 6.56
N SER A 39 12.51 8.64 5.72
CA SER A 39 12.46 7.20 5.50
C SER A 39 12.93 6.42 6.73
N HIS A 40 12.22 5.34 7.06
CA HIS A 40 12.53 4.48 8.20
C HIS A 40 13.92 3.84 8.13
N PHE A 41 14.44 3.61 6.91
CA PHE A 41 15.75 2.97 6.67
C PHE A 41 16.81 3.93 6.10
N GLY A 42 16.55 5.23 6.04
CA GLY A 42 17.44 6.21 5.43
C GLY A 42 17.60 6.06 3.91
N THR A 43 16.77 5.22 3.29
CA THR A 43 16.71 5.01 1.84
C THR A 43 15.28 5.18 1.35
N ILE A 44 15.13 5.63 0.11
CA ILE A 44 13.82 5.80 -0.53
C ILE A 44 13.62 4.77 -1.65
N PHE A 45 12.38 4.61 -2.07
CA PHE A 45 12.06 3.75 -3.22
C PHE A 45 12.39 4.36 -4.58
N ASP A 46 12.88 5.61 -4.61
CA ASP A 46 13.24 6.37 -5.82
C ASP A 46 12.14 6.38 -6.90
N LEU A 47 10.90 6.44 -6.45
CA LEU A 47 9.73 6.38 -7.32
C LEU A 47 9.65 7.55 -8.30
N GLU A 48 10.20 8.73 -7.92
CA GLU A 48 10.18 9.90 -8.79
C GLU A 48 10.89 9.64 -10.12
N ASN A 49 12.15 9.17 -10.06
CA ASN A 49 12.92 8.88 -11.28
C ASN A 49 12.33 7.73 -12.09
N ILE A 50 11.83 6.69 -11.40
CA ILE A 50 11.20 5.54 -12.05
C ILE A 50 9.95 5.99 -12.81
N LEU A 51 9.06 6.75 -12.15
CA LEU A 51 7.80 7.17 -12.76
C LEU A 51 8.01 8.19 -13.86
N GLN A 52 8.96 9.12 -13.70
CA GLN A 52 9.28 10.07 -14.77
C GLN A 52 9.74 9.33 -16.04
N THR A 53 10.54 8.28 -15.89
CA THR A 53 10.95 7.43 -17.02
C THR A 53 9.74 6.72 -17.64
N MET A 54 8.88 6.13 -16.80
CA MET A 54 7.68 5.43 -17.26
C MET A 54 6.68 6.38 -17.94
N GLU A 55 6.50 7.59 -17.42
CA GLU A 55 5.63 8.61 -18.03
C GLU A 55 6.10 8.96 -19.46
N ASN A 56 7.40 9.12 -19.64
CA ASN A 56 7.99 9.40 -20.96
C ASN A 56 7.88 8.22 -21.93
N GLU A 57 8.07 6.99 -21.44
CA GLU A 57 8.06 5.79 -22.29
C GLU A 57 6.64 5.31 -22.64
N LEU A 58 5.70 5.45 -21.70
CA LEU A 58 4.34 4.92 -21.83
C LEU A 58 3.32 5.96 -22.24
N GLU A 59 3.69 7.24 -22.24
CA GLU A 59 2.77 8.37 -22.45
C GLU A 59 1.56 8.30 -21.48
N LYS A 60 1.84 7.96 -20.21
CA LYS A 60 0.85 7.77 -19.16
C LYS A 60 1.21 8.55 -17.89
N ASN A 61 0.24 9.25 -17.33
CA ASN A 61 0.43 10.06 -16.13
C ASN A 61 0.11 9.28 -14.84
N PHE A 62 0.96 9.44 -13.83
CA PHE A 62 0.86 8.76 -12.54
C PHE A 62 0.69 9.75 -11.39
N LEU A 63 -0.45 9.69 -10.71
CA LEU A 63 -0.66 10.34 -9.42
C LEU A 63 -0.32 9.37 -8.28
N ILE A 64 0.60 9.75 -7.40
CA ILE A 64 0.87 8.97 -6.18
C ILE A 64 0.25 9.67 -4.98
N ILE A 65 -0.41 8.89 -4.14
CA ILE A 65 -0.91 9.30 -2.83
C ILE A 65 -0.28 8.38 -1.78
N GLY A 66 0.70 8.90 -1.06
CA GLY A 66 1.41 8.18 -0.01
C GLY A 66 0.84 8.48 1.38
N ILE A 67 0.40 7.45 2.09
CA ILE A 67 -0.09 7.56 3.46
C ILE A 67 1.05 7.19 4.41
N THR A 68 1.51 8.13 5.24
CA THR A 68 2.54 7.83 6.23
C THR A 68 1.98 6.95 7.34
N SER A 69 2.78 6.06 7.88
CA SER A 69 2.44 5.36 9.11
C SER A 69 2.74 6.23 10.34
N ASN A 70 2.14 5.90 11.48
CA ASN A 70 2.41 6.52 12.76
C ASN A 70 3.26 5.60 13.66
N LYS A 71 3.59 6.03 14.89
CA LYS A 71 4.39 5.24 15.84
C LYS A 71 3.73 3.92 16.25
N LYS A 72 2.41 3.80 16.10
CA LYS A 72 1.65 2.56 16.35
C LYS A 72 1.45 1.73 15.08
N ARG A 73 2.36 1.86 14.11
CA ARG A 73 2.29 1.18 12.80
C ARG A 73 1.97 -0.32 12.91
N HIS A 74 2.56 -1.01 13.88
CA HIS A 74 2.34 -2.44 14.09
C HIS A 74 0.89 -2.80 14.47
N ILE A 75 0.13 -1.85 15.03
CA ILE A 75 -1.31 -1.99 15.29
C ILE A 75 -2.12 -1.51 14.08
N GLN A 76 -1.77 -0.34 13.56
CA GLN A 76 -2.46 0.30 12.45
C GLN A 76 -2.38 -0.53 11.15
N TYR A 77 -1.27 -1.26 10.94
CA TYR A 77 -1.02 -2.05 9.74
C TYR A 77 -1.13 -3.57 9.99
N ASN A 78 -1.85 -3.97 11.05
CA ASN A 78 -2.16 -5.36 11.31
C ASN A 78 -3.58 -5.72 10.84
N PRO A 79 -3.78 -6.24 9.62
CA PRO A 79 -5.10 -6.65 9.16
C PRO A 79 -5.58 -7.99 9.75
N TYR A 80 -4.74 -8.66 10.56
CA TYR A 80 -5.01 -9.98 11.15
C TYR A 80 -4.87 -9.96 12.68
N PRO A 81 -5.63 -9.12 13.40
CA PRO A 81 -5.57 -9.09 14.87
C PRO A 81 -6.01 -10.43 15.46
N LYS A 82 -5.71 -10.62 16.74
CA LYS A 82 -6.23 -11.77 17.49
C LYS A 82 -7.75 -11.71 17.57
N GLU A 83 -8.33 -12.85 17.87
CA GLU A 83 -9.76 -12.94 18.13
C GLU A 83 -10.14 -12.01 19.30
N ASN A 84 -11.22 -11.26 19.11
CA ASN A 84 -11.70 -10.21 20.04
C ASN A 84 -10.86 -8.91 20.12
N GLU A 85 -9.82 -8.75 19.33
CA GLU A 85 -9.14 -7.46 19.17
C GLU A 85 -9.79 -6.63 18.05
N ILE A 86 -9.76 -5.29 18.22
CA ILE A 86 -10.25 -4.37 17.19
C ILE A 86 -9.33 -4.43 15.97
N ASN A 87 -9.90 -4.58 14.78
CA ASN A 87 -9.15 -4.49 13.54
C ASN A 87 -8.92 -3.03 13.13
N HIS A 88 -7.89 -2.42 13.71
CA HIS A 88 -7.52 -1.04 13.40
C HIS A 88 -7.09 -0.85 11.95
N ALA A 89 -6.52 -1.88 11.33
CA ALA A 89 -6.08 -1.83 9.94
C ALA A 89 -7.27 -1.70 8.97
N GLU A 90 -8.33 -2.49 9.17
CA GLU A 90 -9.53 -2.35 8.34
C GLU A 90 -10.22 -1.00 8.53
N THR A 91 -10.28 -0.50 9.77
CA THR A 91 -10.79 0.84 10.04
C THR A 91 -9.96 1.91 9.33
N HIS A 92 -8.63 1.77 9.37
CA HIS A 92 -7.71 2.68 8.70
C HIS A 92 -7.88 2.65 7.17
N ILE A 93 -7.95 1.46 6.56
CA ILE A 93 -8.21 1.29 5.13
C ILE A 93 -9.54 1.96 4.74
N LYS A 94 -10.62 1.68 5.48
CA LYS A 94 -11.94 2.27 5.22
C LYS A 94 -11.92 3.79 5.30
N ASN A 95 -11.25 4.35 6.30
CA ASN A 95 -11.11 5.81 6.43
C ASN A 95 -10.34 6.42 5.26
N ILE A 96 -9.27 5.76 4.79
CA ILE A 96 -8.52 6.22 3.63
C ILE A 96 -9.40 6.18 2.38
N VAL A 97 -10.00 5.05 2.08
CA VAL A 97 -10.67 4.82 0.78
C VAL A 97 -12.03 5.52 0.71
N LEU A 98 -12.80 5.53 1.79
CA LEU A 98 -14.17 6.07 1.77
C LEU A 98 -14.27 7.56 2.11
N ASN A 99 -13.34 8.09 2.91
CA ASN A 99 -13.45 9.47 3.38
C ASN A 99 -12.33 10.34 2.82
N PHE A 100 -11.09 9.87 2.95
CA PHE A 100 -9.94 10.69 2.65
C PHE A 100 -9.67 10.77 1.13
N LEU A 101 -9.55 9.63 0.46
CA LEU A 101 -9.23 9.57 -0.97
C LEU A 101 -10.24 10.35 -1.84
N PRO A 102 -11.56 10.21 -1.65
CA PRO A 102 -12.53 11.02 -2.39
C PRO A 102 -12.37 12.53 -2.16
N SER A 103 -12.08 12.95 -0.94
CA SER A 103 -11.85 14.36 -0.61
C SER A 103 -10.66 14.94 -1.35
N VAL A 104 -9.54 14.19 -1.39
CA VAL A 104 -8.32 14.58 -2.10
C VAL A 104 -8.55 14.64 -3.61
N LEU A 105 -9.13 13.59 -4.17
CA LEU A 105 -9.37 13.51 -5.61
C LEU A 105 -10.32 14.61 -6.09
N ASN A 106 -11.35 14.92 -5.29
CA ASN A 106 -12.24 16.05 -5.56
C ASN A 106 -11.49 17.39 -5.53
N HIS A 107 -10.61 17.61 -4.55
CA HIS A 107 -9.77 18.80 -4.47
C HIS A 107 -8.82 18.93 -5.67
N LEU A 108 -8.29 17.81 -6.14
CA LEU A 108 -7.41 17.74 -7.31
C LEU A 108 -8.19 17.69 -8.64
N ASN A 109 -9.52 17.66 -8.61
CA ASN A 109 -10.38 17.50 -9.79
C ASN A 109 -10.05 16.24 -10.61
N VAL A 110 -9.69 15.14 -9.93
CA VAL A 110 -9.38 13.84 -10.55
C VAL A 110 -10.59 12.93 -10.42
N ASN A 111 -11.06 12.40 -11.55
CA ASN A 111 -12.11 11.39 -11.54
C ASN A 111 -11.51 10.00 -11.29
N PHE A 112 -11.80 9.42 -10.12
CA PHE A 112 -11.30 8.11 -9.69
C PHE A 112 -11.64 6.99 -10.68
N GLU A 113 -12.84 7.00 -11.23
CA GLU A 113 -13.34 5.95 -12.13
C GLU A 113 -12.62 5.92 -13.49
N ASN A 114 -12.04 7.05 -13.87
CA ASN A 114 -11.28 7.18 -15.11
C ASN A 114 -9.81 6.80 -14.96
N THR A 115 -9.38 6.44 -13.75
CA THR A 115 -8.00 6.05 -13.48
C THR A 115 -7.86 4.54 -13.32
N ASN A 116 -6.68 4.01 -13.64
CA ASN A 116 -6.28 2.67 -13.24
C ASN A 116 -5.83 2.71 -11.78
N GLN A 117 -6.58 2.04 -10.90
CA GLN A 117 -6.32 2.07 -9.46
C GLN A 117 -5.30 1.01 -9.06
N ILE A 118 -4.20 1.47 -8.48
CA ILE A 118 -3.10 0.64 -8.01
C ILE A 118 -2.95 0.86 -6.51
N VAL A 119 -2.77 -0.20 -5.75
CA VAL A 119 -2.40 -0.12 -4.33
C VAL A 119 -1.04 -0.76 -4.11
N ALA A 120 -0.17 -0.08 -3.38
CA ALA A 120 1.22 -0.49 -3.19
C ALA A 120 1.67 -0.42 -1.73
N GLY A 121 2.65 -1.24 -1.38
CA GLY A 121 3.30 -1.19 -0.06
C GLY A 121 4.36 -2.25 0.12
N ALA A 122 5.19 -2.04 1.16
CA ALA A 122 6.26 -2.97 1.51
C ALA A 122 6.07 -3.52 2.93
N SER A 123 6.52 -4.76 3.18
CA SER A 123 6.45 -5.41 4.49
C SER A 123 4.99 -5.46 5.01
N MET A 124 4.69 -4.86 6.15
CA MET A 124 3.30 -4.71 6.64
C MET A 124 2.45 -3.85 5.70
N GLY A 125 3.03 -2.85 5.02
CA GLY A 125 2.35 -2.10 3.95
C GLY A 125 1.94 -2.99 2.79
N GLY A 126 2.70 -4.04 2.48
CA GLY A 126 2.34 -5.06 1.50
C GLY A 126 1.11 -5.89 1.92
N LEU A 127 0.97 -6.21 3.21
CA LEU A 127 -0.26 -6.83 3.74
C LEU A 127 -1.46 -5.88 3.63
N MET A 128 -1.25 -4.59 3.93
CA MET A 128 -2.28 -3.56 3.78
C MET A 128 -2.75 -3.44 2.34
N SER A 129 -1.83 -3.54 1.37
CA SER A 129 -2.18 -3.49 -0.06
C SER A 129 -3.08 -4.66 -0.48
N ILE A 130 -2.75 -5.89 -0.07
CA ILE A 130 -3.57 -7.07 -0.29
C ILE A 130 -4.95 -6.88 0.36
N LYS A 131 -4.98 -6.48 1.64
CA LYS A 131 -6.23 -6.29 2.37
C LYS A 131 -7.10 -5.18 1.79
N THR A 132 -6.48 -4.11 1.27
CA THR A 132 -7.20 -3.04 0.58
C THR A 132 -7.94 -3.56 -0.64
N SER A 133 -7.30 -4.35 -1.49
CA SER A 133 -7.93 -4.93 -2.68
C SER A 133 -9.05 -5.91 -2.33
N ILE A 134 -8.93 -6.68 -1.23
CA ILE A 134 -10.03 -7.54 -0.73
C ILE A 134 -11.24 -6.71 -0.29
N LEU A 135 -11.02 -5.62 0.44
CA LEU A 135 -12.10 -4.76 0.95
C LEU A 135 -12.69 -3.84 -0.14
N PHE A 136 -11.88 -3.48 -1.11
CA PHE A 136 -12.19 -2.53 -2.18
C PHE A 136 -11.70 -3.06 -3.53
N PRO A 137 -12.49 -3.93 -4.20
CA PRO A 137 -12.08 -4.62 -5.43
C PRO A 137 -11.79 -3.72 -6.63
N GLN A 138 -12.11 -2.43 -6.56
CA GLN A 138 -11.69 -1.46 -7.57
C GLN A 138 -10.17 -1.29 -7.63
N PHE A 139 -9.44 -1.51 -6.52
CA PHE A 139 -7.99 -1.61 -6.54
C PHE A 139 -7.56 -2.97 -7.11
N ARG A 140 -7.63 -3.09 -8.43
CA ARG A 140 -7.34 -4.34 -9.14
C ARG A 140 -5.86 -4.63 -9.27
N ASN A 141 -5.01 -3.59 -9.20
CA ASN A 141 -3.58 -3.74 -9.36
C ASN A 141 -2.89 -3.59 -8.01
N ILE A 142 -2.19 -4.65 -7.60
CA ILE A 142 -1.58 -4.77 -6.28
C ILE A 142 -0.07 -4.89 -6.45
N ILE A 143 0.69 -4.01 -5.80
CA ILE A 143 2.15 -4.11 -5.71
C ILE A 143 2.50 -4.37 -4.24
N SER A 144 2.92 -5.60 -3.94
CA SER A 144 3.24 -6.02 -2.58
C SER A 144 4.71 -6.46 -2.49
N LEU A 145 5.53 -5.63 -1.87
CA LEU A 145 6.98 -5.81 -1.81
C LEU A 145 7.38 -6.44 -0.47
N SER A 146 7.96 -7.63 -0.51
CA SER A 146 8.39 -8.39 0.67
C SER A 146 7.34 -8.38 1.80
N PRO A 147 6.08 -8.74 1.49
CA PRO A 147 5.00 -8.65 2.46
C PRO A 147 5.31 -9.47 3.72
N ALA A 148 4.93 -8.95 4.89
CA ALA A 148 5.16 -9.58 6.16
C ALA A 148 4.16 -10.74 6.40
N PHE A 149 4.13 -11.74 5.53
CA PHE A 149 3.18 -12.86 5.59
C PHE A 149 3.19 -13.59 6.93
N TRP A 150 4.37 -13.68 7.56
CA TRP A 150 4.53 -14.28 8.88
C TRP A 150 3.65 -13.62 9.95
N PHE A 151 3.29 -12.35 9.77
CA PHE A 151 2.47 -11.59 10.70
C PHE A 151 0.99 -12.00 10.64
N GLY A 152 0.52 -12.41 9.47
CA GLY A 152 -0.89 -12.77 9.22
C GLY A 152 -1.14 -14.27 8.98
N TYR A 153 -0.09 -15.10 8.98
CA TYR A 153 -0.23 -16.53 8.71
C TYR A 153 -1.05 -17.25 9.80
N PRO A 154 -1.95 -18.18 9.45
CA PRO A 154 -2.33 -18.59 8.09
C PRO A 154 -3.45 -17.75 7.44
N LYS A 155 -4.05 -16.81 8.16
CA LYS A 155 -5.23 -16.03 7.70
C LYS A 155 -4.97 -15.29 6.38
N VAL A 156 -3.75 -14.77 6.20
CA VAL A 156 -3.36 -14.06 4.98
C VAL A 156 -3.47 -14.93 3.72
N LEU A 157 -3.29 -16.24 3.83
CA LEU A 157 -3.44 -17.16 2.70
C LEU A 157 -4.87 -17.16 2.17
N ASN A 158 -5.86 -17.10 3.06
CA ASN A 158 -7.26 -17.03 2.66
C ASN A 158 -7.54 -15.73 1.90
N ASP A 159 -6.98 -14.62 2.33
CA ASP A 159 -7.12 -13.35 1.62
C ASP A 159 -6.48 -13.42 0.22
N VAL A 160 -5.28 -14.00 0.10
CA VAL A 160 -4.61 -14.16 -1.20
C VAL A 160 -5.39 -15.08 -2.15
N ILE A 161 -5.95 -16.19 -1.64
CA ILE A 161 -6.77 -17.12 -2.43
C ILE A 161 -8.08 -16.44 -2.90
N ASN A 162 -8.63 -15.55 -2.09
CA ASN A 162 -9.89 -14.84 -2.37
C ASN A 162 -9.69 -13.52 -3.13
N LEU A 163 -8.47 -13.19 -3.56
CA LEU A 163 -8.28 -12.08 -4.48
C LEU A 163 -9.10 -12.31 -5.76
N SER A 164 -9.70 -11.24 -6.27
CA SER A 164 -10.48 -11.32 -7.51
C SER A 164 -9.63 -11.89 -8.66
N ASN A 165 -10.24 -12.74 -9.49
CA ASN A 165 -9.60 -13.25 -10.71
C ASN A 165 -9.28 -12.14 -11.72
N GLU A 166 -9.87 -10.95 -11.54
CA GLU A 166 -9.57 -9.74 -12.32
C GLU A 166 -8.43 -8.91 -11.74
N SER A 167 -7.88 -9.32 -10.57
CA SER A 167 -6.78 -8.60 -9.94
C SER A 167 -5.44 -9.02 -10.52
N SER A 168 -4.61 -8.04 -10.84
CA SER A 168 -3.19 -8.23 -11.19
C SER A 168 -2.34 -7.98 -9.95
N THR A 169 -1.59 -9.00 -9.50
CA THR A 169 -0.76 -8.89 -8.30
C THR A 169 0.72 -9.06 -8.66
N TYR A 170 1.49 -8.03 -8.39
CA TYR A 170 2.94 -8.09 -8.40
C TYR A 170 3.44 -8.35 -6.99
N LEU A 171 3.95 -9.57 -6.76
CA LEU A 171 4.51 -10.00 -5.49
C LEU A 171 6.02 -10.16 -5.62
N TYR A 172 6.78 -9.37 -4.89
CA TYR A 172 8.24 -9.49 -4.84
C TYR A 172 8.69 -9.86 -3.43
N THR A 173 9.61 -10.81 -3.33
CA THR A 173 10.24 -11.21 -2.06
C THR A 173 11.75 -11.29 -2.23
N GLY A 174 12.49 -10.48 -1.48
CA GLY A 174 13.95 -10.52 -1.46
C GLY A 174 14.46 -11.78 -0.74
N LYS A 175 15.56 -12.36 -1.21
CA LYS A 175 16.17 -13.59 -0.62
C LYS A 175 16.50 -13.49 0.88
N LYS A 176 16.72 -12.26 1.40
CA LYS A 176 17.00 -11.99 2.82
C LYS A 176 15.78 -11.44 3.57
N ALA A 177 14.61 -11.35 2.92
CA ALA A 177 13.41 -10.87 3.59
C ALA A 177 12.94 -11.91 4.63
N VAL A 178 12.47 -11.44 5.77
CA VAL A 178 11.94 -12.31 6.84
C VAL A 178 10.79 -13.17 6.33
N SER A 179 9.94 -12.64 5.47
CA SER A 179 8.85 -13.37 4.82
C SER A 179 9.34 -14.57 3.99
N TYR A 180 10.45 -14.42 3.26
CA TYR A 180 11.04 -15.50 2.47
C TYR A 180 11.61 -16.61 3.34
N THR A 181 12.34 -16.27 4.42
CA THR A 181 12.92 -17.26 5.32
C THR A 181 11.85 -18.06 6.05
N HIS A 182 10.73 -17.46 6.42
CA HIS A 182 9.61 -18.16 7.04
C HIS A 182 8.87 -19.07 6.07
N LEU A 183 8.62 -18.64 4.84
CA LEU A 183 8.01 -19.49 3.80
C LEU A 183 8.87 -20.70 3.51
N ARG A 184 10.20 -20.51 3.36
CA ARG A 184 11.11 -21.62 3.10
C ARG A 184 11.23 -22.61 4.27
N ALA A 185 11.13 -22.14 5.51
CA ALA A 185 11.11 -23.02 6.67
C ALA A 185 9.87 -23.93 6.70
N HIS A 186 8.75 -23.48 6.15
CA HIS A 186 7.54 -24.29 6.01
C HIS A 186 7.60 -25.28 4.84
N GLU A 187 8.31 -24.96 3.76
CA GLU A 187 8.52 -25.88 2.63
C GLU A 187 9.44 -27.06 2.97
N THR A 188 10.33 -26.91 3.94
CA THR A 188 11.29 -27.96 4.33
C THR A 188 10.78 -28.89 5.43
N CYS A 189 9.61 -28.64 5.99
CA CYS A 189 8.96 -29.46 7.03
C CYS A 189 7.87 -30.39 6.46
N GLY A 190 7.83 -30.61 5.15
CA GLY A 190 6.93 -31.53 4.45
C GLY A 190 7.63 -32.82 4.04
#